data_d57abd1251f82cb98b9f9ed8abc06e6c
#
_entry.id   d57abd1251f82cb98b9f9ed8abc06e6c
#
_cell.length_a   1.000
_cell.length_b   1.000
_cell.length_c   1.000
_cell.angle_alpha   90.00
_cell.angle_beta   90.00
_cell.angle_gamma   90.00
#
_symmetry.space_group_name_H-M   'P 1'
#
loop_
_entity.id
_entity.type
_entity.pdbx_description
1 polymer ?
#
loop_
_entity_poly.entity_id
_entity_poly.type
_entity_poly.pdbx_seq_one_letter_code
_entity_poly.pdbx_strand_id
1 'polypeptide(L)'
;MKKGVLIVSFGTSYREAEAQNINPVEQAISAALPGYEMRRAYGSRRIIKKLKERDGICIDTVSEALETLAVAGCKELIVQPTYVIHGYEYDELVEILREYLNQIGRAHV
;
A
#
# COMPACT_ATOMS: atom_id res chain seq x y z
N MET A 1 14.53 14.09 -6.75
CA MET A 1 14.16 12.67 -6.82
C MET A 1 12.76 12.48 -6.25
N LYS A 2 11.90 11.82 -7.00
CA LYS A 2 10.52 11.61 -6.54
C LYS A 2 10.47 10.48 -5.51
N LYS A 3 9.77 10.71 -4.42
CA LYS A 3 9.66 9.76 -3.32
C LYS A 3 8.21 9.32 -3.17
N GLY A 4 8.02 8.06 -2.83
CA GLY A 4 6.70 7.49 -2.63
C GLY A 4 6.56 6.80 -1.29
N VAL A 5 5.34 6.71 -0.79
CA VAL A 5 5.00 5.91 0.36
C VAL A 5 3.83 4.99 0.00
N LEU A 6 4.00 3.71 0.27
CA LEU A 6 2.98 2.70 0.07
C LEU A 6 2.47 2.25 1.43
N ILE A 7 1.20 2.48 1.68
CA ILE A 7 0.55 2.08 2.92
C ILE A 7 -0.15 0.76 2.65
N VAL A 8 0.31 -0.30 3.31
CA VAL A 8 -0.21 -1.65 3.13
C VAL A 8 -1.06 -2.02 4.32
N SER A 9 -2.34 -2.28 4.09
CA SER A 9 -3.28 -2.76 5.09
C SER A 9 -3.76 -4.14 4.69
N PHE A 10 -4.12 -4.98 5.67
CA PHE A 10 -4.81 -6.22 5.33
C PHE A 10 -6.11 -5.90 4.60
N GLY A 11 -6.81 -4.89 5.06
CA GLY A 11 -8.02 -4.42 4.45
C GLY A 11 -9.25 -4.74 5.28
N THR A 12 -10.36 -4.10 4.93
CA THR A 12 -11.64 -4.37 5.54
C THR A 12 -12.74 -4.13 4.53
N SER A 13 -13.80 -4.94 4.58
CA SER A 13 -14.99 -4.72 3.79
C SER A 13 -16.02 -3.88 4.52
N TYR A 14 -15.73 -3.48 5.76
CA TYR A 14 -16.62 -2.65 6.56
C TYR A 14 -16.18 -1.18 6.46
N ARG A 15 -17.01 -0.35 5.87
CA ARG A 15 -16.72 1.07 5.65
C ARG A 15 -16.41 1.81 6.94
N GLU A 16 -17.14 1.49 8.00
CA GLU A 16 -16.93 2.09 9.30
C GLU A 16 -15.56 1.75 9.88
N ALA A 17 -15.12 0.50 9.76
CA ALA A 17 -13.80 0.09 10.23
C ALA A 17 -12.69 0.77 9.43
N GLU A 18 -12.88 0.94 8.13
CA GLU A 18 -11.94 1.68 7.28
C GLU A 18 -11.78 3.11 7.76
N ALA A 19 -12.90 3.80 8.00
CA ALA A 19 -12.89 5.18 8.46
C ALA A 19 -12.23 5.34 9.84
N GLN A 20 -12.45 4.39 10.74
CA GLN A 20 -11.96 4.48 12.11
C GLN A 20 -10.51 4.03 12.28
N ASN A 21 -10.04 3.07 11.47
CA ASN A 21 -8.76 2.42 11.70
C ASN A 21 -7.72 2.67 10.60
N ILE A 22 -8.14 2.71 9.35
CA ILE A 22 -7.21 2.85 8.22
C ILE A 22 -7.01 4.31 7.83
N ASN A 23 -8.09 5.05 7.63
CA ASN A 23 -8.00 6.43 7.18
C ASN A 23 -7.22 7.35 8.13
N PRO A 24 -7.40 7.28 9.46
CA PRO A 24 -6.61 8.12 10.36
C PRO A 24 -5.12 7.85 10.29
N VAL A 25 -4.71 6.59 10.13
CA VAL A 25 -3.30 6.23 9.98
C VAL A 25 -2.73 6.84 8.70
N GLU A 26 -3.46 6.74 7.59
CA GLU A 26 -3.04 7.31 6.33
C GLU A 26 -2.91 8.83 6.40
N GLN A 27 -3.85 9.49 7.05
CA GLN A 27 -3.81 10.93 7.24
C GLN A 27 -2.59 11.36 8.06
N ALA A 28 -2.28 10.63 9.13
CA ALA A 28 -1.13 10.91 9.97
C ALA A 28 0.18 10.76 9.19
N ILE A 29 0.29 9.71 8.38
CA ILE A 29 1.48 9.47 7.57
C ILE A 29 1.62 10.54 6.48
N SER A 30 0.52 10.91 5.83
CA SER A 30 0.53 11.96 4.81
C SER A 30 0.99 13.30 5.40
N ALA A 31 0.55 13.63 6.60
CA ALA A 31 0.96 14.85 7.29
C ALA A 31 2.44 14.82 7.68
N ALA A 32 2.97 13.65 8.04
CA ALA A 32 4.37 13.49 8.43
C ALA A 32 5.33 13.48 7.24
N LEU A 33 4.84 13.14 6.04
CA LEU A 33 5.67 12.99 4.85
C LEU A 33 5.14 13.87 3.70
N PRO A 34 5.17 15.19 3.86
CA PRO A 34 4.69 16.08 2.80
C PRO A 34 5.57 15.95 1.55
N GLY A 35 4.93 15.99 0.39
CA GLY A 35 5.65 15.86 -0.88
C GLY A 35 5.89 14.44 -1.34
N TYR A 36 5.54 13.43 -0.53
CA TYR A 36 5.59 12.04 -0.96
C TYR A 36 4.35 11.68 -1.75
N GLU A 37 4.55 10.90 -2.81
CA GLU A 37 3.43 10.29 -3.55
C GLU A 37 2.88 9.15 -2.70
N MET A 38 1.63 9.24 -2.26
CA MET A 38 1.05 8.23 -1.37
C MET A 38 0.09 7.33 -2.12
N ARG A 39 0.21 6.03 -1.88
CA ARG A 39 -0.72 5.03 -2.43
C ARG A 39 -1.12 4.06 -1.33
N ARG A 40 -2.33 3.57 -1.46
CA ARG A 40 -2.90 2.56 -0.56
C ARG A 40 -2.97 1.23 -1.30
N ALA A 41 -2.67 0.14 -0.59
CA ALA A 41 -2.90 -1.20 -1.09
C ALA A 41 -3.45 -2.08 0.04
N TYR A 42 -4.32 -3.03 -0.33
CA TYR A 42 -4.80 -4.03 0.60
C TYR A 42 -4.09 -5.36 0.31
N GLY A 43 -3.73 -6.07 1.38
CA GLY A 43 -3.09 -7.37 1.26
C GLY A 43 -4.08 -8.49 0.95
N SER A 44 -5.33 -8.34 1.34
CA SER A 44 -6.35 -9.38 1.16
C SER A 44 -7.07 -9.23 -0.17
N ARG A 45 -6.79 -10.13 -1.11
CA ARG A 45 -7.46 -10.15 -2.41
C ARG A 45 -8.96 -10.42 -2.28
N ARG A 46 -9.35 -11.21 -1.27
CA ARG A 46 -10.76 -11.50 -1.00
C ARG A 46 -11.53 -10.22 -0.66
N ILE A 47 -10.95 -9.38 0.17
CA ILE A 47 -11.58 -8.12 0.56
C ILE A 47 -11.64 -7.16 -0.63
N ILE A 48 -10.58 -7.09 -1.43
CA ILE A 48 -10.54 -6.27 -2.64
C ILE A 48 -11.67 -6.67 -3.59
N LYS A 49 -11.83 -7.97 -3.82
CA LYS A 49 -12.87 -8.50 -4.69
C LYS A 49 -14.26 -8.19 -4.15
N LYS A 50 -14.46 -8.36 -2.84
CA LYS A 50 -15.74 -8.09 -2.19
C LYS A 50 -16.15 -6.63 -2.32
N LEU A 51 -15.21 -5.71 -2.11
CA LEU A 51 -15.48 -4.27 -2.25
C LEU A 51 -15.85 -3.90 -3.68
N LYS A 52 -15.17 -4.49 -4.66
CA LYS A 52 -15.47 -4.22 -6.07
C LYS A 52 -16.83 -4.73 -6.46
N GLU A 53 -17.19 -5.96 -6.06
CA GLU A 53 -18.43 -6.57 -6.43
C GLU A 53 -19.64 -5.96 -5.71
N ARG A 54 -19.47 -5.63 -4.43
CA ARG A 54 -20.56 -5.12 -3.61
C ARG A 54 -20.78 -3.61 -3.76
N ASP A 55 -19.67 -2.85 -3.72
CA ASP A 55 -19.71 -1.39 -3.63
C ASP A 55 -19.16 -0.67 -4.86
N GLY A 56 -18.59 -1.40 -5.82
CA GLY A 56 -17.94 -0.79 -6.99
C GLY A 56 -16.64 -0.07 -6.65
N ILE A 57 -16.07 -0.34 -5.49
CA ILE A 57 -14.83 0.30 -5.03
C ILE A 57 -13.64 -0.49 -5.51
N CYS A 58 -12.68 0.16 -6.18
CA CYS A 58 -11.45 -0.45 -6.66
C CYS A 58 -10.29 -0.11 -5.74
N ILE A 59 -9.73 -1.13 -5.09
CA ILE A 59 -8.54 -0.99 -4.23
C ILE A 59 -7.41 -1.79 -4.88
N ASP A 60 -6.22 -1.21 -4.90
CA ASP A 60 -5.06 -1.87 -5.50
C ASP A 60 -4.54 -3.02 -4.62
N THR A 61 -4.02 -4.05 -5.29
CA THR A 61 -3.11 -5.00 -4.64
C THR A 61 -1.76 -4.31 -4.45
N VAL A 62 -0.88 -4.93 -3.68
CA VAL A 62 0.48 -4.39 -3.48
C VAL A 62 1.20 -4.23 -4.82
N SER A 63 1.11 -5.25 -5.69
CA SER A 63 1.75 -5.20 -7.01
C SER A 63 1.22 -4.07 -7.88
N GLU A 64 -0.10 -3.87 -7.90
CA GLU A 64 -0.72 -2.80 -8.69
C GLU A 64 -0.29 -1.41 -8.21
N ALA A 65 -0.26 -1.22 -6.88
CA ALA A 65 0.16 0.04 -6.30
C ALA A 65 1.64 0.34 -6.58
N LEU A 66 2.50 -0.68 -6.52
CA LEU A 66 3.92 -0.54 -6.83
C LEU A 66 4.13 -0.17 -8.29
N GLU A 67 3.39 -0.79 -9.18
CA GLU A 67 3.46 -0.46 -10.60
C GLU A 67 3.08 1.00 -10.85
N THR A 68 2.02 1.47 -10.20
CA THR A 68 1.59 2.86 -10.31
C THR A 68 2.68 3.81 -9.82
N LEU A 69 3.32 3.51 -8.69
CA LEU A 69 4.39 4.33 -8.16
C LEU A 69 5.63 4.32 -9.06
N ALA A 70 5.96 3.17 -9.63
CA ALA A 70 7.08 3.06 -10.56
C ALA A 70 6.84 3.88 -11.84
N VAL A 71 5.63 3.80 -12.40
CA VAL A 71 5.26 4.58 -13.58
C VAL A 71 5.26 6.06 -13.28
N ALA A 72 4.90 6.45 -12.06
CA ALA A 72 4.94 7.85 -11.63
C ALA A 72 6.36 8.39 -11.46
N GLY A 73 7.37 7.54 -11.55
CA GLY A 73 8.77 7.96 -11.47
C GLY A 73 9.35 7.99 -10.07
N CYS A 74 8.71 7.33 -9.10
CA CYS A 74 9.24 7.24 -7.74
C CYS A 74 10.53 6.42 -7.72
N LYS A 75 11.59 6.98 -7.12
CA LYS A 75 12.91 6.34 -7.04
C LYS A 75 13.28 5.94 -5.63
N GLU A 76 12.54 6.37 -4.65
CA GLU A 76 12.68 5.98 -3.27
C GLU A 76 11.30 5.70 -2.69
N LEU A 77 11.14 4.58 -2.00
CA LEU A 77 9.85 4.11 -1.53
C LEU A 77 9.93 3.74 -0.05
N ILE A 78 8.96 4.21 0.72
CA ILE A 78 8.74 3.75 2.08
C ILE A 78 7.49 2.88 2.05
N VAL A 79 7.59 1.66 2.57
CA VAL A 79 6.46 0.75 2.70
C VAL A 79 6.05 0.69 4.16
N GLN A 80 4.84 1.13 4.44
CA GLN A 80 4.32 1.21 5.81
C GLN A 80 3.15 0.25 5.99
N PRO A 81 3.37 -0.90 6.63
CA PRO A 81 2.27 -1.77 7.03
C PRO A 81 1.49 -1.15 8.17
N THR A 82 0.17 -1.33 8.16
CA THR A 82 -0.71 -0.81 9.21
C THR A 82 -1.25 -1.89 10.14
N TYR A 83 -0.70 -3.11 10.01
CA TYR A 83 -1.11 -4.26 10.82
C TYR A 83 0.12 -5.10 11.16
N VAL A 84 -0.04 -6.01 12.12
CA VAL A 84 1.04 -6.94 12.47
C VAL A 84 1.21 -7.95 11.35
N ILE A 85 2.43 -8.01 10.80
CA ILE A 85 2.75 -8.90 9.69
C ILE A 85 3.44 -10.14 10.24
N HIS A 86 2.92 -11.32 9.90
CA HIS A 86 3.57 -12.59 10.22
C HIS A 86 4.77 -12.83 9.29
N GLY A 87 5.71 -13.70 9.70
CA GLY A 87 6.93 -13.92 8.95
C GLY A 87 6.73 -14.22 7.48
N TYR A 88 5.77 -15.12 7.16
CA TYR A 88 5.51 -15.48 5.77
C TYR A 88 4.90 -14.32 4.96
N GLU A 89 4.10 -13.48 5.61
CA GLU A 89 3.53 -12.29 4.96
C GLU A 89 4.61 -11.26 4.68
N TYR A 90 5.56 -11.09 5.61
CA TYR A 90 6.69 -10.21 5.42
C TYR A 90 7.55 -10.68 4.25
N ASP A 91 7.85 -11.98 4.20
CA ASP A 91 8.66 -12.55 3.12
C ASP A 91 7.97 -12.37 1.77
N GLU A 92 6.67 -12.56 1.71
CA GLU A 92 5.89 -12.34 0.48
C GLU A 92 5.97 -10.88 0.05
N LEU A 93 5.82 -9.94 0.98
CA LEU A 93 5.93 -8.51 0.69
C LEU A 93 7.31 -8.16 0.15
N VAL A 94 8.37 -8.69 0.76
CA VAL A 94 9.74 -8.47 0.31
C VAL A 94 9.95 -9.01 -1.11
N GLU A 95 9.42 -10.19 -1.41
CA GLU A 95 9.52 -10.77 -2.74
C GLU A 95 8.85 -9.89 -3.79
N ILE A 96 7.65 -9.38 -3.49
CA ILE A 96 6.95 -8.47 -4.41
C ILE A 96 7.78 -7.19 -4.61
N LEU A 97 8.35 -6.64 -3.54
CA LEU A 97 9.18 -5.44 -3.64
C LEU A 97 10.40 -5.65 -4.53
N ARG A 98 11.03 -6.82 -4.45
CA ARG A 98 12.21 -7.14 -5.27
C ARG A 98 11.92 -7.06 -6.75
N GLU A 99 10.73 -7.41 -7.17
CA GLU A 99 10.34 -7.37 -8.58
C GLU A 99 10.37 -5.94 -9.13
N TYR A 100 10.19 -4.95 -8.26
CA TYR A 100 10.10 -3.55 -8.66
C TYR A 100 11.34 -2.73 -8.32
N LEU A 101 12.35 -3.31 -7.63
CA LEU A 101 13.53 -2.57 -7.19
C LEU A 101 14.32 -1.94 -8.34
N ASN A 102 14.40 -2.61 -9.48
CA ASN A 102 15.08 -2.07 -10.64
C ASN A 102 14.41 -0.81 -11.18
N GLN A 103 13.10 -0.70 -11.01
CA GLN A 103 12.32 0.45 -11.47
C GLN A 103 12.28 1.56 -10.43
N ILE A 104 12.12 1.20 -9.16
CA ILE A 104 12.00 2.15 -8.07
C ILE A 104 13.38 2.61 -7.59
N GLY A 105 14.33 1.68 -7.50
CA GLY A 105 15.70 1.94 -7.08
C GLY A 105 15.93 1.67 -5.60
N ARG A 106 15.11 2.23 -4.71
CA ARG A 106 15.29 2.09 -3.27
C ARG A 106 13.94 1.95 -2.55
N ALA A 107 13.86 0.97 -1.65
CA ALA A 107 12.65 0.73 -0.86
C ALA A 107 13.02 0.40 0.59
N HIS A 108 12.20 0.90 1.52
CA HIS A 108 12.32 0.64 2.96
C HIS A 108 10.96 0.16 3.49
N VAL A 109 11.01 -0.85 4.31
CA VAL A 109 9.80 -1.37 4.95
C VAL A 109 9.80 -0.99 6.44
#